data_2c8a038ceb807f44fa78c97a2239e511
#
_entry.id   2c8a038ceb807f44fa78c97a2239e511
#
_cell.length_a   1.000
_cell.length_b   1.000
_cell.length_c   1.000
_cell.angle_alpha   90.00
_cell.angle_beta   90.00
_cell.angle_gamma   90.00
#
_symmetry.space_group_name_H-M   'P 1'
#
loop_
_entity.id
_entity.type
_entity.pdbx_description
1 polymer ?
#
loop_
_entity_poly.entity_id
_entity_poly.type
_entity_poly.pdbx_seq_one_letter_code
_entity_poly.pdbx_strand_id
1 'polypeptide(L)'
;MFKKILIANRGEIALRVLRACQERGIKTVAIHSEADESAMNVRMADESICVGPASAQSSYLNIPAIITAATLTNVDGIHPGY
;
A
#
# COMPACT_ATOMS: atom_id res chain seq x y z
N MET A 1 -2.06 8.99 17.09
CA MET A 1 -2.04 9.45 15.68
C MET A 1 -1.11 8.57 14.86
N PHE A 2 -1.51 8.24 13.66
CA PHE A 2 -0.70 7.39 12.78
C PHE A 2 0.49 8.17 12.23
N LYS A 3 1.66 7.53 12.21
CA LYS A 3 2.87 8.10 11.62
C LYS A 3 3.15 7.51 10.25
N LYS A 4 2.78 6.25 10.05
CA LYS A 4 3.00 5.55 8.79
C LYS A 4 1.86 4.55 8.57
N ILE A 5 1.27 4.59 7.38
CA ILE A 5 0.13 3.73 7.02
C ILE A 5 0.46 2.95 5.75
N LEU A 6 0.15 1.65 5.77
CA LEU A 6 0.19 0.81 4.58
C LEU A 6 -1.18 0.89 3.92
N ILE A 7 -1.20 1.19 2.63
CA ILE A 7 -2.42 1.31 1.85
C ILE A 7 -2.62 0.02 1.06
N ALA A 8 -3.59 -0.78 1.49
CA ALA A 8 -3.83 -2.11 0.92
C ALA A 8 -4.83 -2.06 -0.23
N ASN A 9 -4.65 -1.08 -1.12
CA ASN A 9 -5.49 -0.88 -2.29
C ASN A 9 -4.66 -0.69 -3.53
N ARG A 10 -5.35 -0.61 -4.65
CA ARG A 10 -4.71 -0.31 -5.92
C ARG A 10 -5.49 0.78 -6.65
N GLY A 11 -4.88 1.33 -7.70
CA GLY A 11 -5.55 2.26 -8.60
C GLY A 11 -5.94 3.58 -7.96
N GLU A 12 -7.06 4.09 -8.39
CA GLU A 12 -7.54 5.42 -8.00
C GLU A 12 -7.81 5.53 -6.50
N ILE A 13 -8.36 4.48 -5.89
CA ILE A 13 -8.65 4.48 -4.46
C ILE A 13 -7.36 4.59 -3.67
N ALA A 14 -6.35 3.80 -4.03
CA ALA A 14 -5.04 3.86 -3.37
C ALA A 14 -4.44 5.25 -3.48
N LEU A 15 -4.54 5.87 -4.65
CA LEU A 15 -3.99 7.21 -4.88
C LEU A 15 -4.68 8.26 -4.03
N ARG A 16 -6.00 8.18 -3.89
CA ARG A 16 -6.76 9.10 -3.04
C ARG A 16 -6.37 9.00 -1.58
N VAL A 17 -6.25 7.78 -1.07
CA VAL A 17 -5.85 7.56 0.32
C VAL A 17 -4.43 8.07 0.54
N LEU A 18 -3.54 7.80 -0.40
CA LEU A 18 -2.15 8.25 -0.34
C LEU A 18 -2.08 9.76 -0.24
N ARG A 19 -2.82 10.48 -1.10
CA ARG A 19 -2.83 11.95 -1.08
C ARG A 19 -3.38 12.50 0.22
N ALA A 20 -4.44 11.87 0.76
CA ALA A 20 -4.99 12.29 2.05
C ALA A 20 -3.97 12.14 3.17
N CYS A 21 -3.20 11.05 3.16
CA CYS A 21 -2.14 10.82 4.13
C CYS A 21 -1.05 11.88 4.01
N GLN A 22 -0.63 12.16 2.78
CA GLN A 22 0.42 13.16 2.53
C GLN A 22 0.03 14.54 3.03
N GLU A 23 -1.24 14.92 2.84
CA GLU A 23 -1.75 16.21 3.32
C GLU A 23 -1.68 16.34 4.84
N ARG A 24 -1.72 15.21 5.53
CA ARG A 24 -1.65 15.17 7.00
C ARG A 24 -0.26 14.86 7.53
N GLY A 25 0.72 14.78 6.66
CA GLY A 25 2.09 14.47 7.07
C GLY A 25 2.28 13.02 7.51
N ILE A 26 1.40 12.13 7.10
CA ILE A 26 1.51 10.70 7.40
C ILE A 26 2.30 10.02 6.29
N LYS A 27 3.32 9.26 6.65
CA LYS A 27 4.11 8.49 5.68
C LYS A 27 3.30 7.33 5.14
N THR A 28 3.56 6.97 3.89
CA THR A 28 2.76 5.97 3.19
C THR A 28 3.61 4.83 2.68
N VAL A 29 3.04 3.63 2.76
CA VAL A 29 3.60 2.43 2.15
C VAL A 29 2.56 1.91 1.16
N ALA A 30 2.95 1.80 -0.10
CA ALA A 30 2.09 1.21 -1.12
C ALA A 30 2.46 -0.26 -1.28
N ILE A 31 1.45 -1.11 -1.45
CA ILE A 31 1.69 -2.48 -1.91
C ILE A 31 1.35 -2.55 -3.38
N HIS A 32 1.98 -3.45 -4.10
CA HIS A 32 1.68 -3.63 -5.51
C HIS A 32 1.93 -5.07 -5.94
N SER A 33 1.22 -5.48 -7.00
CA SER A 33 1.54 -6.71 -7.70
C SER A 33 2.69 -6.44 -8.66
N GLU A 34 3.23 -7.50 -9.24
CA GLU A 34 4.28 -7.36 -10.26
C GLU A 34 3.83 -6.51 -11.43
N ALA A 35 2.55 -6.60 -11.81
CA ALA A 35 2.01 -5.84 -12.93
C ALA A 35 1.88 -4.34 -12.66
N ASP A 36 1.74 -3.96 -11.40
CA ASP A 36 1.46 -2.58 -10.98
C ASP A 36 2.68 -1.82 -10.47
N GLU A 37 3.88 -2.32 -10.72
CA GLU A 37 5.12 -1.72 -10.21
C GLU A 37 5.27 -0.26 -10.59
N SER A 38 4.78 0.14 -11.76
CA SER A 38 4.89 1.52 -12.26
C SER A 38 3.66 2.37 -11.97
N ALA A 39 2.70 1.87 -11.23
CA ALA A 39 1.47 2.62 -10.97
C ALA A 39 1.76 3.91 -10.19
N MET A 40 0.91 4.92 -10.40
CA MET A 40 1.12 6.24 -9.81
C MET A 40 1.21 6.19 -8.28
N ASN A 41 0.30 5.45 -7.63
CA ASN A 41 0.31 5.33 -6.17
C ASN A 41 1.60 4.70 -5.65
N VAL A 42 2.17 3.77 -6.41
CA VAL A 42 3.43 3.11 -6.04
C VAL A 42 4.58 4.10 -6.14
N ARG A 43 4.61 4.89 -7.21
CA ARG A 43 5.68 5.86 -7.46
C ARG A 43 5.64 7.02 -6.48
N MET A 44 4.47 7.40 -5.98
CA MET A 44 4.29 8.54 -5.09
C MET A 44 4.39 8.19 -3.61
N ALA A 45 4.29 6.92 -3.26
CA ALA A 45 4.39 6.50 -1.85
C ALA A 45 5.82 6.66 -1.33
N ASP A 46 5.95 6.80 -0.02
CA ASP A 46 7.28 6.89 0.61
C ASP A 46 8.04 5.58 0.50
N GLU A 47 7.33 4.45 0.60
CA GLU A 47 7.89 3.11 0.43
C GLU A 47 6.91 2.27 -0.37
N SER A 48 7.40 1.21 -0.99
CA SER A 48 6.55 0.28 -1.71
C SER A 48 7.08 -1.13 -1.61
N ILE A 49 6.18 -2.11 -1.61
CA ILE A 49 6.54 -3.52 -1.54
C ILE A 49 5.68 -4.31 -2.52
N CYS A 50 6.33 -5.18 -3.28
CA CYS A 50 5.62 -6.13 -4.13
C CYS A 50 5.09 -7.29 -3.27
N VAL A 51 3.78 -7.53 -3.35
CA VAL A 51 3.13 -8.55 -2.53
C VAL A 51 2.75 -9.81 -3.31
N GLY A 52 3.05 -9.87 -4.59
CA GLY A 52 2.81 -11.08 -5.37
C GLY A 52 2.60 -10.83 -6.85
N PRO A 53 2.22 -11.88 -7.58
CA PRO A 53 2.01 -11.81 -9.02
C PRO A 53 0.79 -10.95 -9.39
N ALA A 54 0.56 -10.80 -10.70
CA ALA A 54 -0.49 -9.91 -11.22
C ALA A 54 -1.91 -10.23 -10.73
N SER A 55 -2.19 -11.49 -10.38
CA SER A 55 -3.51 -11.87 -9.86
C SER A 55 -3.80 -11.17 -8.54
N ALA A 56 -4.99 -10.55 -8.43
CA ALA A 56 -5.40 -9.89 -7.19
C ALA A 56 -5.47 -10.87 -6.01
N GLN A 57 -5.90 -12.11 -6.26
CA GLN A 57 -5.97 -13.13 -5.19
C GLN A 57 -4.60 -13.47 -4.63
N SER A 58 -3.57 -13.45 -5.47
CA SER A 58 -2.21 -13.78 -5.05
C SER A 58 -1.44 -12.55 -4.57
N SER A 59 -2.01 -11.36 -4.63
CA SER A 59 -1.34 -10.13 -4.21
C SER A 59 -2.22 -9.31 -3.28
N TYR A 60 -3.13 -8.51 -3.83
CA TYR A 60 -3.94 -7.58 -3.03
C TYR A 60 -4.91 -8.26 -2.05
N LEU A 61 -5.32 -9.48 -2.34
CA LEU A 61 -6.20 -10.25 -1.46
C LEU A 61 -5.43 -11.30 -0.65
N ASN A 62 -4.12 -11.29 -0.75
CA ASN A 62 -3.26 -12.21 0.00
C ASN A 62 -2.96 -11.61 1.37
N ILE A 63 -3.81 -11.87 2.34
CA ILE A 63 -3.69 -11.30 3.68
C ILE A 63 -2.33 -11.59 4.33
N PRO A 64 -1.80 -12.83 4.32
CA PRO A 64 -0.48 -13.08 4.90
C PRO A 64 0.62 -12.22 4.28
N ALA A 65 0.60 -12.02 2.96
CA ALA A 65 1.60 -11.19 2.29
C ALA A 65 1.48 -9.73 2.72
N ILE A 66 0.26 -9.22 2.87
CA ILE A 66 0.01 -7.86 3.31
C ILE A 66 0.49 -7.65 4.76
N ILE A 67 0.21 -8.61 5.63
CA ILE A 67 0.66 -8.54 7.03
C ILE A 67 2.19 -8.58 7.09
N THR A 68 2.83 -9.42 6.27
CA THR A 68 4.29 -9.46 6.20
C THR A 68 4.85 -8.12 5.74
N ALA A 69 4.25 -7.52 4.72
CA ALA A 69 4.67 -6.21 4.22
C ALA A 69 4.52 -5.13 5.30
N ALA A 70 3.42 -5.16 6.04
CA ALA A 70 3.18 -4.22 7.14
C ALA A 70 4.23 -4.36 8.24
N THR A 71 4.60 -5.60 8.57
CA THR A 71 5.62 -5.86 9.58
C THR A 71 7.00 -5.36 9.13
N LEU A 72 7.36 -5.67 7.89
CA LEU A 72 8.67 -5.29 7.34
C LEU A 72 8.83 -3.77 7.23
N THR A 73 7.75 -3.05 6.98
CA THR A 73 7.79 -1.59 6.83
C THR A 73 7.46 -0.85 8.11
N ASN A 74 7.15 -1.58 9.17
CA ASN A 74 6.92 -1.01 10.50
C ASN A 74 5.82 0.06 10.52
N VAL A 75 4.68 -0.24 9.91
CA VAL A 75 3.55 0.69 9.87
C VAL A 75 2.74 0.67 11.15
N ASP A 76 2.06 1.79 11.44
CA ASP A 76 1.17 1.93 12.60
C ASP A 76 -0.23 1.42 12.28
N GLY A 77 -0.60 1.35 11.01
CA GLY A 77 -1.92 0.92 10.62
C GLY A 77 -1.98 0.51 9.16
N ILE A 78 -3.07 -0.16 8.82
CA ILE A 78 -3.34 -0.60 7.46
C ILE A 78 -4.68 -0.04 7.04
N HIS A 79 -4.72 0.64 5.90
CA HIS A 79 -5.98 1.06 5.29
C HIS A 79 -6.44 -0.07 4.38
N PRO A 80 -7.51 -0.79 4.74
CA PRO A 80 -7.90 -2.02 4.02
C PRO A 80 -8.56 -1.75 2.68
N GLY A 81 -9.06 -0.55 2.52
CA GLY A 81 -9.35 -0.13 1.18
C GLY A 81 -10.68 -0.44 0.58
N TYR A 82 -11.69 -0.39 1.15
CA TYR A 82 -13.01 -0.12 0.59
C TYR A 82 -14.06 -0.29 1.62
#